data_0219f5c3b1c79748d96c4880f8614529
#
_entry.id   0219f5c3b1c79748d96c4880f8614529
#
_cell.length_a   1.000
_cell.length_b   1.000
_cell.length_c   1.000
_cell.angle_alpha   90.00
_cell.angle_beta   90.00
_cell.angle_gamma   90.00
#
_symmetry.space_group_name_H-M   'P 1'
#
loop_
_entity.id
_entity.type
_entity.pdbx_description
1 polymer ?
#
loop_
_entity_poly.entity_id
_entity_poly.type
_entity_poly.pdbx_seq_one_letter_code
_entity_poly.pdbx_strand_id
1 'polypeptide(L)'
;MDFPTERHIAELLKERNIELATTDPIVRGGFTQVPNFILRNGSLSLGAKVTYAMFLHYGWHNNFCFPGQERLAEDMGMSQSRVSEFIKELSVADLIEIKRRGMGKTNIYKIKFVVQKAPKNTKRQIS
;
A
#
# COMPACT_ATOMS: atom_id res chain seq x y z
N MET A 1 8.72 13.05 -18.37
CA MET A 1 9.70 12.15 -17.81
C MET A 1 10.29 11.24 -18.87
N ASP A 2 11.58 11.15 -18.89
CA ASP A 2 12.25 10.32 -19.87
C ASP A 2 12.51 8.93 -19.36
N PHE A 3 12.32 7.96 -20.24
CA PHE A 3 12.65 6.60 -19.87
C PHE A 3 14.10 6.34 -20.23
N PRO A 4 14.82 5.59 -19.43
CA PRO A 4 16.21 5.29 -19.74
C PRO A 4 16.32 4.46 -21.02
N THR A 5 17.41 4.63 -21.71
CA THR A 5 17.67 3.79 -22.88
C THR A 5 18.10 2.41 -22.39
N GLU A 6 18.13 1.47 -23.33
CA GLU A 6 18.58 0.12 -22.98
C GLU A 6 19.99 0.14 -22.43
N ARG A 7 20.85 0.94 -23.03
CA ARG A 7 22.23 1.02 -22.56
C ARG A 7 22.28 1.55 -21.11
N HIS A 8 21.49 2.57 -20.85
CA HIS A 8 21.47 3.17 -19.52
C HIS A 8 20.98 2.17 -18.49
N ILE A 9 19.95 1.41 -18.85
CA ILE A 9 19.42 0.40 -17.94
C ILE A 9 20.47 -0.67 -17.66
N ALA A 10 21.18 -1.10 -18.71
CA ALA A 10 22.20 -2.12 -18.54
C ALA A 10 23.31 -1.66 -17.60
N GLU A 11 23.68 -0.39 -17.70
CA GLU A 11 24.71 0.15 -16.82
C GLU A 11 24.24 0.19 -15.38
N LEU A 12 22.98 0.56 -15.17
CA LEU A 12 22.43 0.58 -13.82
C LEU A 12 22.37 -0.81 -13.22
N LEU A 13 22.02 -1.79 -14.04
CA LEU A 13 21.91 -3.15 -13.55
C LEU A 13 23.25 -3.73 -13.15
N LYS A 14 24.31 -3.28 -13.81
CA LYS A 14 25.64 -3.75 -13.44
C LYS A 14 26.02 -3.34 -12.02
N GLU A 15 25.52 -2.19 -11.60
CA GLU A 15 25.87 -1.68 -10.29
C GLU A 15 24.96 -2.18 -9.20
N ARG A 16 23.92 -2.90 -9.54
CA ARG A 16 22.95 -3.37 -8.60
C ARG A 16 22.84 -4.88 -8.73
N ASN A 17 22.52 -5.51 -7.64
CA ASN A 17 22.41 -6.96 -7.65
C ASN A 17 21.03 -7.46 -8.06
N ILE A 18 20.14 -6.55 -8.43
CA ILE A 18 18.79 -6.91 -8.80
C ILE A 18 18.59 -6.71 -10.27
N GLU A 19 18.15 -7.75 -10.92
CA GLU A 19 17.88 -7.73 -12.35
C GLU A 19 16.40 -7.85 -12.56
N LEU A 20 15.83 -7.02 -13.42
CA LEU A 20 14.40 -7.03 -13.69
C LEU A 20 14.13 -7.75 -14.99
N ALA A 21 13.29 -8.75 -14.93
CA ALA A 21 12.84 -9.46 -16.12
C ALA A 21 11.47 -8.94 -16.48
N THR A 22 11.36 -8.31 -17.65
CA THR A 22 10.07 -7.77 -18.07
C THR A 22 9.38 -8.80 -18.92
N THR A 23 8.14 -9.08 -18.60
CA THR A 23 7.35 -10.03 -19.33
C THR A 23 5.93 -9.53 -19.45
N ASP A 24 5.19 -10.16 -20.34
CA ASP A 24 3.81 -9.81 -20.55
C ASP A 24 2.87 -10.11 -19.40
N PRO A 25 3.14 -11.09 -18.56
CA PRO A 25 2.22 -11.37 -17.46
C PRO A 25 1.93 -10.17 -16.57
N ILE A 26 2.85 -9.23 -16.48
CA ILE A 26 2.59 -8.03 -15.69
C ILE A 26 1.43 -7.25 -16.29
N VAL A 27 1.39 -7.17 -17.61
CA VAL A 27 0.30 -6.45 -18.27
C VAL A 27 -1.02 -7.16 -18.02
N ARG A 28 -1.01 -8.48 -18.10
CA ARG A 28 -2.25 -9.23 -17.94
C ARG A 28 -2.77 -9.21 -16.52
N GLY A 29 -1.92 -9.42 -15.55
CA GLY A 29 -2.34 -9.45 -14.16
C GLY A 29 -2.40 -8.10 -13.51
N GLY A 30 -1.75 -7.12 -14.13
CA GLY A 30 -1.69 -5.80 -13.55
C GLY A 30 -0.69 -5.72 -12.42
N PHE A 31 -0.59 -4.57 -11.84
CA PHE A 31 0.28 -4.38 -10.69
C PHE A 31 -0.26 -3.22 -9.86
N THR A 32 0.17 -3.16 -8.62
CA THR A 32 -0.27 -2.13 -7.70
C THR A 32 0.94 -1.32 -7.29
N GLN A 33 0.85 0.00 -7.44
CA GLN A 33 1.92 0.88 -7.02
C GLN A 33 1.73 1.21 -5.56
N VAL A 34 2.79 1.03 -4.79
CA VAL A 34 2.75 1.30 -3.35
C VAL A 34 3.62 2.51 -3.07
N PRO A 35 3.09 3.52 -2.38
CA PRO A 35 3.89 4.71 -2.09
C PRO A 35 5.15 4.36 -1.30
N ASN A 36 6.22 5.03 -1.63
CA ASN A 36 7.48 4.77 -0.95
C ASN A 36 7.41 5.05 0.54
N PHE A 37 6.60 6.01 0.95
CA PHE A 37 6.52 6.30 2.38
C PHE A 37 5.91 5.14 3.16
N ILE A 38 5.16 4.27 2.50
CA ILE A 38 4.65 3.07 3.14
C ILE A 38 5.74 2.00 3.17
N LEU A 39 6.38 1.78 2.03
CA LEU A 39 7.41 0.75 1.94
C LEU A 39 8.56 1.00 2.92
N ARG A 40 8.91 2.25 3.09
CA ARG A 40 10.06 2.62 3.89
C ARG A 40 9.74 2.95 5.34
N ASN A 41 8.48 2.81 5.72
CA ASN A 41 8.09 3.13 7.08
C ASN A 41 8.44 1.97 8.01
N GLY A 42 9.55 2.10 8.72
CA GLY A 42 10.02 1.04 9.58
C GLY A 42 9.14 0.77 10.79
N SER A 43 8.20 1.67 11.08
CA SER A 43 7.30 1.48 12.20
C SER A 43 6.10 0.61 11.87
N LEU A 44 5.88 0.33 10.59
CA LEU A 44 4.77 -0.51 10.19
C LEU A 44 5.23 -1.95 10.05
N SER A 45 4.38 -2.87 10.48
CA SER A 45 4.65 -4.29 10.26
C SER A 45 4.55 -4.60 8.78
N LEU A 46 5.17 -5.68 8.37
CA LEU A 46 5.09 -6.10 6.98
C LEU A 46 3.65 -6.39 6.58
N GLY A 47 2.88 -6.99 7.48
CA GLY A 47 1.48 -7.26 7.19
C GLY A 47 0.67 -6.00 6.98
N ALA A 48 0.96 -4.96 7.75
CA ALA A 48 0.26 -3.70 7.57
C ALA A 48 0.61 -3.07 6.23
N LYS A 49 1.87 -3.15 5.82
CA LYS A 49 2.27 -2.62 4.52
C LYS A 49 1.55 -3.34 3.38
N VAL A 50 1.47 -4.66 3.47
CA VAL A 50 0.76 -5.42 2.45
C VAL A 50 -0.73 -5.13 2.48
N THR A 51 -1.29 -4.97 3.67
CA THR A 51 -2.72 -4.64 3.79
C THR A 51 -3.01 -3.29 3.12
N TYR A 52 -2.13 -2.33 3.31
CA TYR A 52 -2.29 -1.04 2.65
C TYR A 52 -2.24 -1.22 1.12
N ALA A 53 -1.31 -2.03 0.65
CA ALA A 53 -1.21 -2.29 -0.79
C ALA A 53 -2.47 -2.99 -1.31
N MET A 54 -3.04 -3.90 -0.53
CA MET A 54 -4.27 -4.56 -0.95
C MET A 54 -5.42 -3.57 -1.05
N PHE A 55 -5.49 -2.63 -0.13
CA PHE A 55 -6.52 -1.60 -0.22
C PHE A 55 -6.34 -0.76 -1.48
N LEU A 56 -5.10 -0.45 -1.85
CA LEU A 56 -4.86 0.26 -3.08
C LEU A 56 -5.32 -0.54 -4.29
N HIS A 57 -5.07 -1.84 -4.24
CA HIS A 57 -5.47 -2.72 -5.33
C HIS A 57 -6.99 -2.71 -5.52
N TYR A 58 -7.73 -2.80 -4.41
CA TYR A 58 -9.18 -2.83 -4.50
C TYR A 58 -9.79 -1.47 -4.76
N GLY A 59 -9.15 -0.42 -4.28
CA GLY A 59 -9.76 0.90 -4.33
C GLY A 59 -9.17 1.85 -5.35
N TRP A 60 -8.48 1.32 -6.33
CA TRP A 60 -7.72 2.16 -7.24
C TRP A 60 -8.56 3.22 -7.96
N HIS A 61 -9.77 2.86 -8.35
CA HIS A 61 -10.58 3.76 -9.16
C HIS A 61 -11.42 4.73 -8.35
N ASN A 62 -11.34 4.68 -7.04
CA ASN A 62 -12.03 5.64 -6.20
C ASN A 62 -11.31 5.65 -4.87
N ASN A 63 -11.72 6.56 -3.99
CA ASN A 63 -11.03 6.71 -2.72
C ASN A 63 -11.47 5.73 -1.66
N PHE A 64 -12.38 4.84 -1.99
CA PHE A 64 -12.91 3.89 -1.03
C PHE A 64 -12.77 2.49 -1.56
N CYS A 65 -12.63 1.55 -0.68
CA CYS A 65 -12.66 0.15 -1.05
C CYS A 65 -13.52 -0.60 -0.05
N PHE A 66 -14.07 -1.71 -0.50
CA PHE A 66 -15.05 -2.43 0.28
C PHE A 66 -14.75 -3.92 0.45
N PRO A 67 -13.51 -4.32 0.59
CA PRO A 67 -13.28 -5.75 0.73
C PRO A 67 -13.74 -6.18 2.11
N GLY A 68 -14.40 -7.31 2.18
CA GLY A 68 -14.64 -7.92 3.47
C GLY A 68 -13.32 -8.44 3.99
N GLN A 69 -13.21 -8.56 5.29
CA GLN A 69 -11.96 -9.04 5.87
C GLN A 69 -11.69 -10.49 5.50
N GLU A 70 -12.74 -11.25 5.23
CA GLU A 70 -12.58 -12.62 4.80
C GLU A 70 -11.87 -12.69 3.46
N ARG A 71 -12.29 -11.87 2.51
CA ARG A 71 -11.69 -11.83 1.19
C ARG A 71 -10.24 -11.35 1.27
N LEU A 72 -10.02 -10.35 2.10
CA LEU A 72 -8.69 -9.79 2.29
C LEU A 72 -7.76 -10.85 2.88
N ALA A 73 -8.25 -11.56 3.89
CA ALA A 73 -7.45 -12.61 4.52
C ALA A 73 -7.10 -13.70 3.53
N GLU A 74 -8.06 -14.05 2.69
CA GLU A 74 -7.86 -15.07 1.69
C GLU A 74 -6.76 -14.66 0.71
N ASP A 75 -6.86 -13.44 0.19
CA ASP A 75 -5.89 -12.94 -0.77
C ASP A 75 -4.50 -12.81 -0.15
N MET A 76 -4.42 -12.49 1.12
CA MET A 76 -3.15 -12.32 1.79
C MET A 76 -2.59 -13.60 2.36
N GLY A 77 -3.40 -14.68 2.38
CA GLY A 77 -2.94 -15.92 2.98
C GLY A 77 -2.77 -15.83 4.48
N MET A 78 -3.60 -15.02 5.14
CA MET A 78 -3.51 -14.80 6.57
C MET A 78 -4.86 -15.05 7.22
N SER A 79 -4.86 -15.19 8.55
CA SER A 79 -6.11 -15.34 9.26
C SER A 79 -6.83 -13.99 9.33
N GLN A 80 -8.13 -14.03 9.50
CA GLN A 80 -8.90 -12.80 9.63
C GLN A 80 -8.48 -11.99 10.85
N SER A 81 -8.11 -12.66 11.93
CA SER A 81 -7.71 -11.91 13.12
C SER A 81 -6.40 -11.18 12.89
N ARG A 82 -5.46 -11.76 12.13
CA ARG A 82 -4.23 -11.05 11.81
C ARG A 82 -4.51 -9.87 10.91
N VAL A 83 -5.38 -10.05 9.92
CA VAL A 83 -5.74 -8.96 9.03
C VAL A 83 -6.41 -7.84 9.81
N SER A 84 -7.26 -8.19 10.77
CA SER A 84 -7.90 -7.19 11.59
C SER A 84 -6.88 -6.37 12.38
N GLU A 85 -5.83 -7.03 12.86
CA GLU A 85 -4.76 -6.34 13.56
C GLU A 85 -4.02 -5.38 12.65
N PHE A 86 -3.74 -5.81 11.41
CA PHE A 86 -3.06 -4.95 10.45
C PHE A 86 -3.91 -3.72 10.11
N ILE A 87 -5.21 -3.93 9.95
CA ILE A 87 -6.11 -2.82 9.66
C ILE A 87 -6.11 -1.83 10.83
N LYS A 88 -6.13 -2.35 12.04
CA LYS A 88 -6.09 -1.48 13.20
C LYS A 88 -4.76 -0.72 13.25
N GLU A 89 -3.69 -1.39 12.94
CA GLU A 89 -2.38 -0.75 12.91
C GLU A 89 -2.37 0.43 11.92
N LEU A 90 -2.92 0.23 10.74
CA LEU A 90 -2.99 1.29 9.74
C LEU A 90 -3.88 2.44 10.20
N SER A 91 -4.97 2.12 10.88
CA SER A 91 -5.86 3.15 11.39
C SER A 91 -5.19 3.98 12.47
N VAL A 92 -4.47 3.32 13.37
CA VAL A 92 -3.77 4.02 14.43
C VAL A 92 -2.68 4.91 13.85
N ALA A 93 -2.05 4.48 12.76
CA ALA A 93 -1.01 5.28 12.10
C ALA A 93 -1.61 6.37 11.21
N ASP A 94 -2.93 6.49 11.17
CA ASP A 94 -3.61 7.51 10.40
C ASP A 94 -3.39 7.36 8.90
N LEU A 95 -3.23 6.14 8.47
CA LEU A 95 -3.03 5.85 7.04
C LEU A 95 -4.32 5.42 6.36
N ILE A 96 -5.31 5.01 7.13
CA ILE A 96 -6.64 4.74 6.62
C ILE A 96 -7.64 5.28 7.62
N GLU A 97 -8.84 5.52 7.12
CA GLU A 97 -9.96 5.91 7.96
C GLU A 97 -11.05 4.87 7.77
N ILE A 98 -11.59 4.36 8.86
CA ILE A 98 -12.59 3.32 8.81
C ILE A 98 -13.96 3.94 9.07
N LYS A 99 -14.88 3.72 8.14
CA LYS A 99 -16.25 4.18 8.32
C LYS A 99 -17.15 2.97 8.43
N ARG A 100 -17.85 2.87 9.53
CA ARG A 100 -18.73 1.75 9.76
C ARG A 100 -20.08 2.06 9.17
N ARG A 101 -20.65 1.10 8.47
CA ARG A 101 -21.92 1.32 7.80
C ARG A 101 -23.09 0.68 8.53
N GLY A 102 -22.81 -0.01 9.63
CA GLY A 102 -23.87 -0.61 10.40
C GLY A 102 -23.87 -2.11 10.28
N MET A 103 -24.81 -2.71 10.97
CA MET A 103 -24.86 -4.14 11.07
C MET A 103 -25.07 -4.81 9.74
N GLY A 104 -24.34 -5.89 9.51
CA GLY A 104 -24.52 -6.67 8.30
C GLY A 104 -23.87 -6.08 7.08
N LYS A 105 -23.19 -4.96 7.20
CA LYS A 105 -22.52 -4.35 6.05
C LYS A 105 -21.03 -4.24 6.30
N THR A 106 -20.25 -4.35 5.23
CA THR A 106 -18.83 -4.20 5.35
C THR A 106 -18.50 -2.74 5.63
N ASN A 107 -17.37 -2.52 6.27
CA ASN A 107 -16.89 -1.17 6.51
C ASN A 107 -16.42 -0.54 5.22
N ILE A 108 -16.36 0.76 5.22
CA ILE A 108 -15.74 1.51 4.15
C ILE A 108 -14.38 1.95 4.65
N TYR A 109 -13.36 1.75 3.84
CA TYR A 109 -12.00 2.13 4.21
C TYR A 109 -11.53 3.23 3.30
N LYS A 110 -11.20 4.37 3.87
CA LYS A 110 -10.70 5.50 3.11
C LYS A 110 -9.17 5.48 3.20
N ILE A 111 -8.53 5.36 2.06
CA ILE A 111 -7.08 5.28 1.99
C ILE A 111 -6.51 6.69 1.96
N LYS A 112 -5.51 6.93 2.79
CA LYS A 112 -4.84 8.21 2.81
C LYS A 112 -3.49 8.08 2.14
N PHE A 113 -3.32 8.80 1.04
CA PHE A 113 -2.05 8.78 0.34
C PHE A 113 -1.05 9.74 0.97
N VAL A 114 -1.55 10.79 1.58
CA VAL A 114 -0.70 11.77 2.20
C VAL A 114 -0.97 11.76 3.67
N VAL A 115 0.04 11.47 4.44
CA VAL A 115 -0.11 11.49 5.87
C VAL A 115 -0.36 12.91 6.30
N GLN A 116 -1.35 13.07 7.16
CA GLN A 116 -1.68 14.38 7.62
C GLN A 116 -0.52 14.93 8.37
N LYS A 117 -0.03 16.09 7.93
CA LYS A 117 1.09 16.54 8.48
C LYS A 117 0.88 17.07 9.74
N ALA A 118 1.77 16.79 10.47
CA ALA A 118 1.76 17.42 11.70
C ALA A 118 1.67 18.86 11.45
N PRO A 119 1.10 19.45 12.32
CA PRO A 119 0.96 20.83 12.18
C PRO A 119 2.31 21.35 12.01
N LYS A 120 2.43 21.88 11.39
CA LYS A 120 3.51 22.30 11.10
C LYS A 120 4.42 22.63 11.98
N ASN A 121 4.66 22.53 12.54
CA ASN A 121 5.56 22.68 13.23
C ASN A 121 6.47 21.96 13.23
N THR A 122 6.42 21.74 12.94
CA THR A 122 7.15 21.09 12.92
C THR A 122 8.13 21.14 12.38
N LYS A 123 8.43 21.68 12.30
CA LYS A 123 9.22 21.77 11.83
C LYS A 123 10.09 21.18 11.67
N ARG A 124 10.09 20.84 11.66
CA ARG A 124 10.73 20.25 11.46
C ARG A 124 11.08 19.70 10.92
N GLN A 125 10.83 19.76 10.81
CA GLN A 125 10.90 19.25 10.38
C GLN A 125 11.42 18.95 9.78
N ILE A 126 11.48 19.26 9.72
CA ILE A 126 11.89 19.05 9.09
C ILE A 126 12.51 18.78 8.67
N SER A 127 12.69 18.65 8.55
CA SER A 127 13.19 18.36 8.11
C SER A 127 13.49 18.04 7.79
#